data_30b578c1144338e45537eca15e249594
#
_entry.id   30b578c1144338e45537eca15e249594
#
_cell.length_a   1.000
_cell.length_b   1.000
_cell.length_c   1.000
_cell.angle_alpha   90.00
_cell.angle_beta   90.00
_cell.angle_gamma   90.00
#
_symmetry.space_group_name_H-M   'P 1'
#
loop_
_entity.id
_entity.type
_entity.pdbx_description
1 polymer ?
#
loop_
_entity_poly.entity_id
_entity_poly.type
_entity_poly.pdbx_seq_one_letter_code
_entity_poly.pdbx_strand_id
1 'polypeptide(L)'
;MYFRLMNSKKRILVAPLNWGLGHATRCIPIINSLLKHNFKVIISANGRSFHLLKEEFPEIEFVKIKGVDVKYPRFFPMSISLFFQIPKILFAVYWENKTLKKIVEKHKIDGIISDNRFGLFHKKVKSIFITHQLQIQSNYLKNSIQKINYYFINKFTICWVMDDEEINLAGELSKPKKLPNNYKYIGLHSRLEFSKKEKIYKLCFILSGPEPQRTSFEKIVMESVKGIKE
;
A
#
# COMPACT_ATOMS: atom_id res chain seq x y z
N MET A 1 -27.78 -10.96 29.50
CA MET A 1 -27.20 -11.29 28.19
C MET A 1 -26.73 -10.05 27.38
N TYR A 2 -27.14 -8.85 27.73
CA TYR A 2 -26.76 -7.57 27.06
C TYR A 2 -25.38 -7.01 27.41
N PHE A 3 -24.81 -7.33 28.57
CA PHE A 3 -23.54 -6.77 29.03
C PHE A 3 -22.27 -7.39 28.40
N ARG A 4 -22.39 -8.52 27.67
CA ARG A 4 -21.23 -9.20 27.06
C ARG A 4 -20.87 -8.70 25.65
N LEU A 5 -21.66 -7.81 25.06
CA LEU A 5 -21.47 -7.28 23.70
C LEU A 5 -20.71 -5.94 23.64
N MET A 6 -20.46 -5.28 24.76
CA MET A 6 -19.85 -3.94 24.76
C MET A 6 -18.32 -3.92 24.91
N ASN A 7 -17.62 -5.05 25.04
CA ASN A 7 -16.18 -5.05 25.37
C ASN A 7 -15.29 -5.88 24.43
N SER A 8 -15.77 -6.31 23.26
CA SER A 8 -14.88 -6.96 22.30
C SER A 8 -14.22 -5.92 21.41
N LYS A 9 -12.88 -5.82 21.50
CA LYS A 9 -12.08 -4.96 20.59
C LYS A 9 -12.47 -5.20 19.15
N LYS A 10 -12.80 -4.14 18.40
CA LYS A 10 -13.08 -4.23 16.96
C LYS A 10 -11.85 -4.75 16.22
N ARG A 11 -12.07 -5.65 15.27
CA ARG A 11 -11.01 -6.33 14.52
C ARG A 11 -10.83 -5.68 13.16
N ILE A 12 -9.62 -5.18 12.90
CA ILE A 12 -9.28 -4.49 11.66
C ILE A 12 -8.27 -5.32 10.88
N LEU A 13 -8.62 -5.66 9.64
CA LEU A 13 -7.71 -6.27 8.70
C LEU A 13 -6.91 -5.18 7.97
N VAL A 14 -5.59 -5.22 8.06
CA VAL A 14 -4.68 -4.34 7.30
C VAL A 14 -3.94 -5.16 6.26
N ALA A 15 -4.01 -4.75 5.00
CA ALA A 15 -3.50 -5.54 3.89
C ALA A 15 -2.72 -4.68 2.88
N PRO A 16 -1.40 -4.54 3.05
CA PRO A 16 -0.54 -3.89 2.07
C PRO A 16 -0.40 -4.70 0.80
N LEU A 17 -0.21 -4.01 -0.33
CA LEU A 17 0.19 -4.62 -1.59
C LEU A 17 1.62 -5.17 -1.45
N ASN A 18 1.84 -6.38 -1.97
CA ASN A 18 3.17 -7.01 -2.00
C ASN A 18 4.00 -6.54 -3.21
N TRP A 19 4.08 -5.22 -3.40
CA TRP A 19 4.78 -4.61 -4.53
C TRP A 19 5.85 -3.63 -4.04
N GLY A 20 6.90 -4.20 -3.46
CA GLY A 20 7.94 -3.45 -2.75
C GLY A 20 7.60 -3.18 -1.28
N LEU A 21 8.62 -2.78 -0.51
CA LEU A 21 8.48 -2.56 0.93
C LEU A 21 7.74 -1.27 1.29
N GLY A 22 7.62 -0.31 0.36
CA GLY A 22 6.95 0.97 0.60
C GLY A 22 5.49 0.85 1.04
N HIS A 23 4.77 -0.16 0.53
CA HIS A 23 3.40 -0.46 0.96
C HIS A 23 3.35 -0.98 2.40
N ALA A 24 4.27 -1.86 2.76
CA ALA A 24 4.36 -2.39 4.12
C ALA A 24 4.77 -1.30 5.11
N THR A 25 5.81 -0.52 4.79
CA THR A 25 6.34 0.53 5.68
C THR A 25 5.32 1.61 5.98
N ARG A 26 4.51 2.05 5.01
CA ARG A 26 3.47 3.06 5.25
C ARG A 26 2.27 2.53 6.02
N CYS A 27 2.07 1.21 6.09
CA CYS A 27 1.06 0.61 6.96
C CYS A 27 1.48 0.58 8.44
N ILE A 28 2.79 0.64 8.75
CA ILE A 28 3.30 0.59 10.15
C ILE A 28 2.68 1.69 11.03
N PRO A 29 2.72 2.99 10.68
CA PRO A 29 2.12 4.03 11.51
C PRO A 29 0.59 3.87 11.64
N ILE A 30 -0.09 3.34 10.63
CA ILE A 30 -1.53 3.06 10.70
C ILE A 30 -1.79 1.92 11.68
N ILE A 31 -1.02 0.84 11.63
CA ILE A 31 -1.12 -0.29 12.56
C ILE A 31 -0.87 0.19 13.99
N ASN A 32 0.20 0.97 14.21
CA ASN A 32 0.51 1.54 15.53
C ASN A 32 -0.64 2.41 16.08
N SER A 33 -1.22 3.25 15.22
CA SER A 33 -2.38 4.06 15.58
C SER A 33 -3.58 3.20 15.97
N LEU A 34 -3.88 2.14 15.22
CA LEU A 34 -4.97 1.21 15.53
C LEU A 34 -4.75 0.51 16.88
N LEU A 35 -3.54 0.03 17.14
CA LEU A 35 -3.17 -0.61 18.41
C LEU A 35 -3.31 0.36 19.59
N LYS A 36 -2.82 1.59 19.43
CA LYS A 36 -2.94 2.67 20.42
C LYS A 36 -4.40 2.99 20.77
N HIS A 37 -5.30 2.88 19.77
CA HIS A 37 -6.74 3.09 19.96
C HIS A 37 -7.50 1.80 20.31
N ASN A 38 -6.80 0.78 20.81
CA ASN A 38 -7.39 -0.44 21.35
C ASN A 38 -8.14 -1.31 20.32
N PHE A 39 -7.79 -1.23 19.02
CA PHE A 39 -8.26 -2.18 18.01
C PHE A 39 -7.45 -3.46 18.04
N LYS A 40 -8.08 -4.59 17.68
CA LYS A 40 -7.36 -5.82 17.36
C LYS A 40 -6.99 -5.80 15.88
N VAL A 41 -5.70 -5.76 15.58
CA VAL A 41 -5.21 -5.78 14.20
C VAL A 41 -4.95 -7.21 13.75
N ILE A 42 -5.30 -7.49 12.49
CA ILE A 42 -4.93 -8.70 11.76
C ILE A 42 -4.26 -8.23 10.47
N ILE A 43 -3.14 -8.83 10.09
CA ILE A 43 -2.38 -8.40 8.92
C ILE A 43 -2.45 -9.45 7.81
N SER A 44 -2.70 -9.00 6.57
CA SER A 44 -2.56 -9.85 5.39
C SER A 44 -1.41 -9.37 4.53
N ALA A 45 -0.25 -9.99 4.66
CA ALA A 45 0.94 -9.69 3.89
C ALA A 45 1.57 -10.97 3.32
N ASN A 46 2.37 -10.82 2.26
CA ASN A 46 3.08 -11.90 1.60
C ASN A 46 4.54 -11.47 1.29
N GLY A 47 5.42 -12.44 1.03
CA GLY A 47 6.80 -12.19 0.60
C GLY A 47 7.57 -11.25 1.52
N ARG A 48 8.28 -10.28 0.95
CA ARG A 48 9.10 -9.32 1.71
C ARG A 48 8.29 -8.47 2.69
N SER A 49 7.07 -8.08 2.30
CA SER A 49 6.17 -7.32 3.18
C SER A 49 5.76 -8.12 4.42
N PHE A 50 5.60 -9.45 4.28
CA PHE A 50 5.33 -10.32 5.42
C PHE A 50 6.50 -10.34 6.40
N HIS A 51 7.73 -10.55 5.92
CA HIS A 51 8.91 -10.61 6.80
C HIS A 51 9.10 -9.30 7.57
N LEU A 52 9.03 -8.15 6.88
CA LEU A 52 9.13 -6.84 7.51
C LEU A 52 8.07 -6.62 8.59
N LEU A 53 6.80 -6.89 8.27
CA LEU A 53 5.71 -6.65 9.21
C LEU A 53 5.67 -7.67 10.33
N LYS A 54 6.17 -8.89 10.11
CA LYS A 54 6.29 -9.90 11.16
C LYS A 54 7.42 -9.59 12.16
N GLU A 55 8.49 -8.99 11.67
CA GLU A 55 9.58 -8.47 12.52
C GLU A 55 9.10 -7.27 13.36
N GLU A 56 8.39 -6.32 12.74
CA GLU A 56 7.86 -5.13 13.43
C GLU A 56 6.74 -5.48 14.43
N PHE A 57 5.92 -6.48 14.11
CA PHE A 57 4.74 -6.88 14.89
C PHE A 57 4.71 -8.39 15.14
N PRO A 58 5.62 -8.95 15.96
CA PRO A 58 5.73 -10.40 16.17
C PRO A 58 4.46 -11.03 16.76
N GLU A 59 3.71 -10.28 17.60
CA GLU A 59 2.53 -10.77 18.32
C GLU A 59 1.22 -10.64 17.53
N ILE A 60 1.22 -9.94 16.39
CA ILE A 60 0.00 -9.76 15.61
C ILE A 60 -0.32 -11.04 14.79
N GLU A 61 -1.60 -11.34 14.70
CA GLU A 61 -2.12 -12.42 13.87
C GLU A 61 -1.98 -12.11 12.38
N PHE A 62 -1.43 -13.05 11.61
CA PHE A 62 -1.32 -12.94 10.15
C PHE A 62 -2.26 -13.92 9.46
N VAL A 63 -2.92 -13.44 8.40
CA VAL A 63 -3.75 -14.25 7.50
C VAL A 63 -3.24 -14.15 6.08
N LYS A 64 -3.40 -15.23 5.31
CA LYS A 64 -2.92 -15.28 3.93
C LYS A 64 -4.05 -14.98 2.95
N ILE A 65 -3.96 -13.85 2.25
CA ILE A 65 -4.75 -13.54 1.05
C ILE A 65 -3.76 -13.42 -0.10
N LYS A 66 -3.84 -14.31 -1.06
CA LYS A 66 -2.97 -14.26 -2.24
C LYS A 66 -3.31 -13.01 -3.05
N GLY A 67 -2.33 -12.14 -3.23
CA GLY A 67 -2.45 -10.91 -4.01
C GLY A 67 -2.14 -11.12 -5.48
N VAL A 68 -2.18 -10.03 -6.24
CA VAL A 68 -1.77 -9.98 -7.63
C VAL A 68 -0.25 -9.93 -7.71
N ASP A 69 0.36 -10.89 -8.41
CA ASP A 69 1.77 -10.82 -8.77
C ASP A 69 1.89 -10.19 -10.17
N VAL A 70 2.22 -8.91 -10.22
CA VAL A 70 2.51 -8.20 -11.47
C VAL A 70 3.99 -8.39 -11.81
N LYS A 71 4.26 -8.85 -13.04
CA LYS A 71 5.62 -9.00 -13.52
C LYS A 71 6.03 -7.77 -14.31
N TYR A 72 7.21 -7.23 -14.00
CA TYR A 72 7.84 -6.18 -14.78
C TYR A 72 8.41 -6.76 -16.08
N PRO A 73 8.05 -6.21 -17.24
CA PRO A 73 8.64 -6.65 -18.49
C PRO A 73 10.10 -6.19 -18.57
N ARG A 74 10.97 -7.03 -19.14
CA ARG A 74 12.35 -6.66 -19.42
C ARG A 74 12.51 -5.91 -20.75
N PHE A 75 11.61 -6.16 -21.72
CA PHE A 75 11.80 -5.77 -23.12
C PHE A 75 10.68 -4.88 -23.68
N PHE A 76 9.56 -4.71 -22.99
CA PHE A 76 8.43 -3.93 -23.48
C PHE A 76 8.11 -2.76 -22.54
N PRO A 77 7.53 -1.65 -23.07
CA PRO A 77 7.02 -0.58 -22.22
C PRO A 77 6.01 -1.12 -21.20
N MET A 78 6.09 -0.61 -19.97
CA MET A 78 5.26 -1.06 -18.85
C MET A 78 3.75 -0.99 -19.15
N SER A 79 3.31 0.04 -19.88
CA SER A 79 1.91 0.25 -20.27
C SER A 79 1.36 -0.87 -21.14
N ILE A 80 2.15 -1.37 -22.11
CA ILE A 80 1.76 -2.47 -23.00
C ILE A 80 1.69 -3.77 -22.20
N SER A 81 2.68 -4.01 -21.37
CA SER A 81 2.70 -5.21 -20.52
C SER A 81 1.53 -5.26 -19.54
N LEU A 82 1.17 -4.14 -18.92
CA LEU A 82 0.01 -4.04 -18.05
C LEU A 82 -1.30 -4.33 -18.79
N PHE A 83 -1.45 -3.86 -20.02
CA PHE A 83 -2.63 -4.13 -20.84
C PHE A 83 -2.88 -5.63 -21.01
N PHE A 84 -1.85 -6.39 -21.38
CA PHE A 84 -1.95 -7.85 -21.51
C PHE A 84 -2.14 -8.57 -20.17
N GLN A 85 -1.82 -7.94 -19.05
CA GLN A 85 -2.03 -8.48 -17.72
C GLN A 85 -3.42 -8.15 -17.13
N ILE A 86 -4.23 -7.26 -17.76
CA ILE A 86 -5.55 -6.88 -17.26
C ILE A 86 -6.44 -8.09 -16.93
N PRO A 87 -6.63 -9.10 -17.81
CA PRO A 87 -7.46 -10.25 -17.48
C PRO A 87 -6.96 -11.00 -16.24
N LYS A 88 -5.65 -11.16 -16.09
CA LYS A 88 -5.02 -11.79 -14.93
C LYS A 88 -5.25 -10.97 -13.67
N ILE A 89 -5.14 -9.64 -13.77
CA ILE A 89 -5.39 -8.73 -12.64
C ILE A 89 -6.85 -8.81 -12.21
N LEU A 90 -7.80 -8.78 -13.14
CA LEU A 90 -9.23 -8.89 -12.83
C LEU A 90 -9.58 -10.23 -12.17
N PHE A 91 -9.00 -11.32 -12.66
CA PHE A 91 -9.15 -12.63 -12.07
C PHE A 91 -8.58 -12.68 -10.65
N ALA A 92 -7.41 -12.12 -10.43
CA ALA A 92 -6.80 -12.06 -9.10
C ALA A 92 -7.62 -11.19 -8.13
N VAL A 93 -8.15 -10.04 -8.57
CA VAL A 93 -9.08 -9.20 -7.79
C VAL A 93 -10.34 -9.98 -7.38
N TYR A 94 -10.91 -10.77 -8.30
CA TYR A 94 -12.05 -11.63 -7.99
C TYR A 94 -11.72 -12.65 -6.90
N TRP A 95 -10.58 -13.34 -7.00
CA TRP A 95 -10.16 -14.34 -6.02
C TRP A 95 -9.76 -13.73 -4.67
N GLU A 96 -9.14 -12.54 -4.68
CA GLU A 96 -8.92 -11.76 -3.46
C GLU A 96 -10.25 -11.51 -2.73
N ASN A 97 -11.27 -11.03 -3.47
CA ASN A 97 -12.57 -10.72 -2.89
C ASN A 97 -13.27 -11.97 -2.34
N LYS A 98 -13.21 -13.09 -3.08
CA LYS A 98 -13.75 -14.37 -2.62
C LYS A 98 -13.06 -14.87 -1.34
N THR A 99 -11.73 -14.74 -1.26
CA THR A 99 -10.94 -15.14 -0.09
C THR A 99 -11.22 -14.21 1.09
N LEU A 100 -11.30 -12.89 0.83
CA LEU A 100 -11.61 -11.90 1.85
C LEU A 100 -12.94 -12.20 2.56
N LYS A 101 -14.00 -12.56 1.82
CA LYS A 101 -15.31 -12.87 2.42
C LYS A 101 -15.21 -13.99 3.45
N LYS A 102 -14.47 -15.07 3.14
CA LYS A 102 -14.21 -16.18 4.08
C LYS A 102 -13.42 -15.71 5.32
N ILE A 103 -12.44 -14.83 5.14
CA ILE A 103 -11.64 -14.30 6.24
C ILE A 103 -12.46 -13.37 7.12
N VAL A 104 -13.30 -12.51 6.53
CA VAL A 104 -14.21 -11.64 7.28
C VAL A 104 -15.11 -12.44 8.21
N GLU A 105 -15.70 -13.51 7.71
CA GLU A 105 -16.57 -14.41 8.50
C GLU A 105 -15.78 -15.16 9.57
N LYS A 106 -14.68 -15.83 9.18
CA LYS A 106 -13.87 -16.65 10.08
C LYS A 106 -13.27 -15.85 11.23
N HIS A 107 -12.70 -14.69 10.94
CA HIS A 107 -11.99 -13.87 11.93
C HIS A 107 -12.85 -12.75 12.51
N LYS A 108 -14.15 -12.66 12.12
CA LYS A 108 -15.11 -11.64 12.57
C LYS A 108 -14.53 -10.23 12.40
N ILE A 109 -14.14 -9.89 11.17
CA ILE A 109 -13.53 -8.60 10.83
C ILE A 109 -14.59 -7.50 10.82
N ASP A 110 -14.34 -6.40 11.52
CA ASP A 110 -15.23 -5.24 11.63
C ASP A 110 -14.86 -4.11 10.66
N GLY A 111 -13.60 -4.08 10.19
CA GLY A 111 -13.10 -3.08 9.25
C GLY A 111 -11.93 -3.59 8.42
N ILE A 112 -11.75 -3.05 7.22
CA ILE A 112 -10.70 -3.46 6.28
C ILE A 112 -9.93 -2.22 5.86
N ILE A 113 -8.62 -2.27 5.89
CA ILE A 113 -7.71 -1.26 5.34
C ILE A 113 -6.86 -1.94 4.27
N SER A 114 -7.10 -1.58 3.04
CA SER A 114 -6.47 -2.14 1.85
C SER A 114 -5.52 -1.12 1.24
N ASP A 115 -4.24 -1.39 1.23
CA ASP A 115 -3.29 -0.54 0.55
C ASP A 115 -3.03 -1.08 -0.86
N ASN A 116 -3.62 -0.39 -1.85
CA ASN A 116 -3.54 -0.68 -3.29
C ASN A 116 -3.96 -2.10 -3.70
N ARG A 117 -4.80 -2.79 -2.93
CA ARG A 117 -5.35 -4.11 -3.28
C ARG A 117 -6.83 -3.99 -3.60
N PHE A 118 -7.17 -3.96 -4.88
CA PHE A 118 -8.52 -3.69 -5.39
C PHE A 118 -9.57 -4.74 -5.02
N GLY A 119 -9.20 -5.96 -4.70
CA GLY A 119 -10.12 -7.03 -4.33
C GLY A 119 -10.62 -6.98 -2.89
N LEU A 120 -10.06 -6.13 -2.03
CA LEU A 120 -10.30 -6.16 -0.60
C LEU A 120 -11.44 -5.21 -0.14
N PHE A 121 -12.48 -5.07 -0.94
CA PHE A 121 -13.71 -4.39 -0.54
C PHE A 121 -14.79 -5.38 -0.07
N HIS A 122 -15.71 -4.90 0.81
CA HIS A 122 -16.78 -5.74 1.33
C HIS A 122 -18.09 -4.96 1.46
N LYS A 123 -19.25 -5.61 1.13
CA LYS A 123 -20.54 -4.93 1.11
C LYS A 123 -21.08 -4.55 2.50
N LYS A 124 -20.77 -5.37 3.53
CA LYS A 124 -21.29 -5.22 4.90
C LYS A 124 -20.25 -4.69 5.89
N VAL A 125 -18.95 -4.74 5.55
CA VAL A 125 -17.86 -4.28 6.40
C VAL A 125 -17.24 -3.05 5.78
N LYS A 126 -17.05 -1.99 6.56
CA LYS A 126 -16.41 -0.75 6.08
C LYS A 126 -15.00 -1.08 5.58
N SER A 127 -14.71 -0.70 4.35
CA SER A 127 -13.43 -0.93 3.70
C SER A 127 -12.83 0.38 3.22
N ILE A 128 -11.57 0.59 3.58
CA ILE A 128 -10.78 1.76 3.26
C ILE A 128 -9.76 1.35 2.20
N PHE A 129 -9.67 2.10 1.12
CA PHE A 129 -8.62 1.96 0.13
C PHE A 129 -7.55 3.02 0.35
N ILE A 130 -6.29 2.63 0.46
CA ILE A 130 -5.17 3.57 0.59
C ILE A 130 -4.44 3.65 -0.73
N THR A 131 -4.16 4.86 -1.19
CA THR A 131 -3.30 5.10 -2.35
C THR A 131 -2.67 6.50 -2.27
N HIS A 132 -1.55 6.69 -2.96
CA HIS A 132 -1.01 8.00 -3.32
C HIS A 132 -1.15 8.27 -4.83
N GLN A 133 -1.69 7.28 -5.57
CA GLN A 133 -1.80 7.35 -7.02
C GLN A 133 -3.27 7.27 -7.45
N LEU A 134 -3.92 8.43 -7.47
CA LEU A 134 -5.27 8.56 -8.02
C LEU A 134 -5.23 8.69 -9.54
N GLN A 135 -4.24 9.39 -10.08
CA GLN A 135 -4.05 9.53 -11.52
C GLN A 135 -3.12 8.44 -12.06
N ILE A 136 -3.62 7.69 -13.02
CA ILE A 136 -2.81 6.71 -13.75
C ILE A 136 -2.00 7.43 -14.82
N GLN A 137 -0.68 7.31 -14.74
CA GLN A 137 0.23 7.77 -15.79
C GLN A 137 0.41 6.67 -16.81
N SER A 138 -0.18 6.83 -17.98
CA SER A 138 -0.03 5.91 -19.10
C SER A 138 -0.08 6.70 -20.41
N ASN A 139 0.82 6.36 -21.33
CA ASN A 139 0.84 6.98 -22.67
C ASN A 139 -0.28 6.43 -23.58
N TYR A 140 -0.83 5.26 -23.23
CA TYR A 140 -1.87 4.59 -24.02
C TYR A 140 -3.09 4.32 -23.13
N LEU A 141 -4.29 4.50 -23.69
CA LEU A 141 -5.58 4.18 -23.04
C LEU A 141 -5.77 4.81 -21.63
N LYS A 142 -5.10 5.93 -21.36
CA LYS A 142 -5.13 6.61 -20.05
C LYS A 142 -6.54 6.73 -19.48
N ASN A 143 -7.50 7.20 -20.31
CA ASN A 143 -8.89 7.41 -19.85
C ASN A 143 -9.60 6.10 -19.51
N SER A 144 -9.36 5.03 -20.25
CA SER A 144 -9.98 3.73 -19.97
C SER A 144 -9.42 3.09 -18.71
N ILE A 145 -8.09 3.12 -18.55
CA ILE A 145 -7.43 2.62 -17.34
C ILE A 145 -7.86 3.45 -16.13
N GLN A 146 -7.98 4.77 -16.27
CA GLN A 146 -8.44 5.66 -15.22
C GLN A 146 -9.88 5.34 -14.77
N LYS A 147 -10.78 5.06 -15.74
CA LYS A 147 -12.16 4.65 -15.43
C LYS A 147 -12.20 3.33 -14.66
N ILE A 148 -11.37 2.36 -15.04
CA ILE A 148 -11.25 1.07 -14.33
C ILE A 148 -10.73 1.29 -12.92
N ASN A 149 -9.68 2.12 -12.75
CA ASN A 149 -9.14 2.47 -11.45
C ASN A 149 -10.24 3.02 -10.52
N TYR A 150 -10.98 4.03 -10.98
CA TYR A 150 -12.06 4.64 -10.19
C TYR A 150 -13.23 3.70 -9.95
N TYR A 151 -13.56 2.82 -10.91
CA TYR A 151 -14.57 1.80 -10.71
C TYR A 151 -14.24 0.91 -9.49
N PHE A 152 -12.98 0.52 -9.33
CA PHE A 152 -12.57 -0.27 -8.16
C PHE A 152 -12.48 0.56 -6.89
N ILE A 153 -11.91 1.76 -6.94
CA ILE A 153 -11.82 2.66 -5.78
C ILE A 153 -13.22 2.95 -5.22
N ASN A 154 -14.19 3.22 -6.08
CA ASN A 154 -15.56 3.53 -5.67
C ASN A 154 -16.34 2.33 -5.07
N LYS A 155 -15.78 1.12 -5.07
CA LYS A 155 -16.32 -0.04 -4.32
C LYS A 155 -15.99 0.00 -2.83
N PHE A 156 -15.00 0.78 -2.44
CA PHE A 156 -14.62 0.96 -1.05
C PHE A 156 -15.49 2.04 -0.39
N THR A 157 -15.61 1.97 0.93
CA THR A 157 -16.36 2.97 1.71
C THR A 157 -15.74 4.35 1.57
N ILE A 158 -14.39 4.41 1.59
CA ILE A 158 -13.61 5.64 1.44
C ILE A 158 -12.23 5.32 0.86
N CYS A 159 -11.68 6.24 0.09
CA CYS A 159 -10.31 6.22 -0.39
C CYS A 159 -9.47 7.22 0.42
N TRP A 160 -8.49 6.73 1.15
CA TRP A 160 -7.48 7.54 1.82
C TRP A 160 -6.32 7.82 0.88
N VAL A 161 -6.12 9.11 0.61
CA VAL A 161 -5.02 9.58 -0.22
C VAL A 161 -3.86 9.96 0.70
N MET A 162 -2.76 9.21 0.62
CA MET A 162 -1.55 9.49 1.41
C MET A 162 -0.75 10.62 0.78
N ASP A 163 -1.25 11.79 0.89
CA ASP A 163 -0.63 13.05 0.51
C ASP A 163 -1.29 14.19 1.29
N ASP A 164 -0.69 15.34 1.25
CA ASP A 164 -1.25 16.57 1.80
C ASP A 164 -1.87 17.40 0.67
N GLU A 165 -3.03 17.98 0.91
CA GLU A 165 -3.77 18.71 -0.10
C GLU A 165 -3.06 20.01 -0.50
N GLU A 166 -2.33 20.65 0.42
CA GLU A 166 -1.60 21.90 0.19
C GLU A 166 -0.17 21.63 -0.29
N ILE A 167 0.59 20.78 0.41
CA ILE A 167 2.00 20.48 0.12
C ILE A 167 2.15 19.70 -1.18
N ASN A 168 1.27 18.69 -1.41
CA ASN A 168 1.19 17.91 -2.63
C ASN A 168 2.52 17.28 -3.07
N LEU A 169 3.14 16.46 -2.23
CA LEU A 169 4.43 15.82 -2.53
C LEU A 169 4.36 14.80 -3.67
N ALA A 170 3.21 14.16 -3.87
CA ALA A 170 3.02 13.21 -4.97
C ALA A 170 2.66 13.89 -6.31
N GLY A 171 2.51 15.21 -6.32
CA GLY A 171 2.22 15.99 -7.51
C GLY A 171 0.92 15.58 -8.21
N GLU A 172 0.96 15.47 -9.53
CA GLU A 172 -0.21 15.08 -10.33
C GLU A 172 -0.73 13.67 -10.02
N LEU A 173 0.05 12.80 -9.40
CA LEU A 173 -0.39 11.44 -9.05
C LEU A 173 -1.55 11.45 -8.07
N SER A 174 -1.51 12.34 -7.09
CA SER A 174 -2.53 12.47 -6.04
C SER A 174 -3.59 13.52 -6.34
N LYS A 175 -3.33 14.46 -7.27
CA LYS A 175 -4.22 15.55 -7.66
C LYS A 175 -4.70 15.43 -9.13
N PRO A 176 -5.51 14.46 -9.49
CA PRO A 176 -6.09 14.38 -10.82
C PRO A 176 -7.14 15.47 -11.04
N LYS A 177 -7.37 15.85 -12.32
CA LYS A 177 -8.44 16.80 -12.68
C LYS A 177 -9.83 16.35 -12.22
N LYS A 178 -10.09 15.05 -12.15
CA LYS A 178 -11.34 14.44 -11.68
C LYS A 178 -11.02 13.46 -10.55
N LEU A 179 -11.56 13.74 -9.39
CA LEU A 179 -11.40 12.92 -8.18
C LEU A 179 -12.43 11.78 -8.12
N PRO A 180 -12.18 10.67 -7.41
CA PRO A 180 -13.20 9.66 -7.11
C PRO A 180 -14.27 10.25 -6.17
N ASN A 181 -15.43 9.58 -6.06
CA ASN A 181 -16.56 10.14 -5.30
C ASN A 181 -16.34 10.12 -3.76
N ASN A 182 -15.46 9.27 -3.28
CA ASN A 182 -15.31 8.92 -1.85
C ASN A 182 -13.84 8.99 -1.41
N TYR A 183 -13.21 10.14 -1.51
CA TYR A 183 -11.81 10.31 -1.14
C TYR A 183 -11.64 11.24 0.07
N LYS A 184 -10.47 11.11 0.72
CA LYS A 184 -9.99 12.03 1.75
C LYS A 184 -8.46 12.03 1.76
N TYR A 185 -7.86 13.19 1.73
CA TYR A 185 -6.43 13.32 2.05
C TYR A 185 -6.21 13.11 3.54
N ILE A 186 -5.20 12.31 3.88
CA ILE A 186 -4.89 11.96 5.26
C ILE A 186 -3.52 12.45 5.72
N GLY A 187 -2.87 13.27 4.91
CA GLY A 187 -1.54 13.79 5.18
C GLY A 187 -0.42 12.78 4.89
N LEU A 188 0.78 13.18 5.24
CA LEU A 188 2.00 12.39 5.06
C LEU A 188 2.18 11.44 6.24
N HIS A 189 2.45 10.18 5.94
CA HIS A 189 2.67 9.16 6.97
C HIS A 189 4.11 8.63 6.87
N SER A 190 4.82 8.68 7.98
CA SER A 190 6.17 8.14 8.12
C SER A 190 6.24 7.25 9.35
N ARG A 191 7.01 6.16 9.28
CA ARG A 191 7.38 5.37 10.45
C ARG A 191 8.57 5.98 11.21
N LEU A 192 9.24 6.96 10.60
CA LEU A 192 10.39 7.62 11.18
C LEU A 192 9.91 8.80 12.00
N GLU A 193 10.43 8.91 13.21
CA GLU A 193 10.21 10.05 14.10
C GLU A 193 11.36 11.05 13.96
N PHE A 194 11.03 12.33 14.10
CA PHE A 194 12.06 13.36 14.09
C PHE A 194 12.94 13.20 15.34
N SER A 195 14.26 13.14 15.11
CA SER A 195 15.26 13.10 16.17
C SER A 195 16.34 14.15 15.87
N LYS A 196 16.52 15.08 16.81
CA LYS A 196 17.61 16.07 16.71
C LYS A 196 18.92 15.37 17.10
N LYS A 197 19.65 14.90 16.09
CA LYS A 197 20.98 14.31 16.25
C LYS A 197 22.00 15.15 15.50
N GLU A 198 23.24 15.15 15.98
CA GLU A 198 24.36 15.76 15.26
C GLU A 198 24.60 15.03 13.95
N LYS A 199 24.99 15.78 12.93
CA LYS A 199 25.37 15.22 11.62
C LYS A 199 26.79 14.68 11.74
N ILE A 200 26.92 13.35 11.73
CA ILE A 200 28.20 12.66 11.82
C ILE A 200 28.80 12.31 10.45
N TYR A 201 27.99 12.34 9.40
CA TYR A 201 28.43 12.05 8.02
C TYR A 201 28.29 13.28 7.14
N LYS A 202 29.31 13.55 6.30
CA LYS A 202 29.26 14.63 5.28
C LYS A 202 28.32 14.25 4.14
N LEU A 203 28.32 12.97 3.75
CA LEU A 203 27.51 12.45 2.65
C LEU A 203 26.78 11.17 3.09
N CYS A 204 25.55 11.01 2.65
CA CYS A 204 24.76 9.81 2.85
C CYS A 204 24.06 9.45 1.53
N PHE A 205 24.26 8.22 1.05
CA PHE A 205 23.60 7.71 -0.15
C PHE A 205 22.52 6.71 0.26
N ILE A 206 21.27 6.95 -0.20
CA ILE A 206 20.16 6.05 0.05
C ILE A 206 19.88 5.27 -1.23
N LEU A 207 20.28 4.00 -1.25
CA LEU A 207 20.08 3.09 -2.36
C LEU A 207 18.73 2.42 -2.25
N SER A 208 17.77 2.79 -3.12
CA SER A 208 16.45 2.20 -3.18
C SER A 208 16.05 1.90 -4.61
N GLY A 209 14.93 1.17 -4.78
CA GLY A 209 14.38 0.83 -6.08
C GLY A 209 14.48 -0.66 -6.41
N PRO A 210 13.85 -1.08 -7.53
CA PRO A 210 13.91 -2.45 -8.01
C PRO A 210 15.25 -2.77 -8.68
N GLU A 211 15.59 -4.04 -8.76
CA GLU A 211 16.70 -4.50 -9.61
C GLU A 211 16.27 -4.46 -11.10
N PRO A 212 17.20 -4.15 -12.03
CA PRO A 212 18.65 -3.91 -11.86
C PRO A 212 19.05 -2.45 -11.59
N GLN A 213 18.08 -1.53 -11.52
CA GLN A 213 18.35 -0.09 -11.36
C GLN A 213 19.10 0.23 -10.07
N ARG A 214 18.75 -0.44 -8.96
CA ARG A 214 19.42 -0.26 -7.68
C ARG A 214 20.90 -0.60 -7.78
N THR A 215 21.23 -1.78 -8.33
CA THR A 215 22.65 -2.21 -8.52
C THR A 215 23.40 -1.29 -9.47
N SER A 216 22.76 -0.79 -10.53
CA SER A 216 23.38 0.16 -11.45
C SER A 216 23.69 1.50 -10.76
N PHE A 217 22.77 2.01 -9.96
CA PHE A 217 22.97 3.23 -9.19
C PHE A 217 24.07 3.05 -8.12
N GLU A 218 24.08 1.91 -7.42
CA GLU A 218 25.13 1.57 -6.45
C GLU A 218 26.53 1.63 -7.07
N LYS A 219 26.72 1.06 -8.27
CA LYS A 219 28.00 1.12 -9.00
C LYS A 219 28.42 2.56 -9.29
N ILE A 220 27.49 3.39 -9.80
CA ILE A 220 27.75 4.81 -10.08
C ILE A 220 28.17 5.54 -8.80
N VAL A 221 27.45 5.34 -7.70
CA VAL A 221 27.81 5.95 -6.41
C VAL A 221 29.19 5.51 -5.96
N MET A 222 29.49 4.21 -5.99
CA MET A 222 30.78 3.67 -5.56
C MET A 222 31.96 4.19 -6.43
N GLU A 223 31.72 4.41 -7.71
CA GLU A 223 32.72 5.05 -8.59
C GLU A 223 32.89 6.54 -8.27
N SER A 224 31.81 7.25 -8.03
CA SER A 224 31.82 8.68 -7.77
C SER A 224 32.51 9.06 -6.45
N VAL A 225 32.45 8.19 -5.43
CA VAL A 225 33.04 8.47 -4.12
C VAL A 225 34.53 8.09 -4.02
N LYS A 226 35.10 7.33 -4.97
CA LYS A 226 36.50 6.96 -4.96
C LYS A 226 37.48 8.14 -4.96
N GLY A 227 37.04 9.32 -5.38
CA GLY A 227 37.88 10.54 -5.42
C GLY A 227 37.57 11.54 -4.30
N ILE A 228 36.63 11.26 -3.42
CA ILE A 228 36.29 12.16 -2.30
C ILE A 228 37.26 11.87 -1.16
N LYS A 229 38.19 12.78 -0.91
CA LYS A 229 39.02 12.77 0.30
C LYS A 229 38.17 13.23 1.49
N GLU A 230 38.38 12.59 2.64
CA GLU A 230 37.72 12.94 3.92
C GLU A 230 37.90 14.39 4.33
#